data_28c7f889a6c3228cfa9e448de384c878
#
_entry.id   28c7f889a6c3228cfa9e448de384c878
#
_cell.length_a   1.000
_cell.length_b   1.000
_cell.length_c   1.000
_cell.angle_alpha   90.00
_cell.angle_beta   90.00
_cell.angle_gamma   90.00
#
_symmetry.space_group_name_H-M   'P 1'
#
loop_
_entity.id
_entity.type
_entity.pdbx_description
1 polymer ?
#
loop_
_entity_poly.entity_id
_entity_poly.type
_entity_poly.pdbx_seq_one_letter_code
_entity_poly.pdbx_strand_id
1 'polypeptide(L)'
;MLYLQELDLCHRKNTLFEWRTIYKNVTLGLEINHLKDKEHLENVDNMLKEYGLYQFCNVHPSELSGGMRQRAALIRTLALNPDILLLDEPFSALDYQTRLEVSDDIGKIIKEQKKTAILVTHDISEAISMGDCVVILSHRPAHIKKVVNINLSIPDRTPFTSRQAPEFAGYFNEIWEDIQ
;
A
#
# COMPACT_ATOMS: atom_id res chain seq x y z
N MET A 1 17.95 -4.47 21.06
CA MET A 1 18.12 -3.20 20.35
C MET A 1 17.80 -3.51 18.88
N LEU A 2 16.53 -3.37 18.51
CA LEU A 2 16.05 -3.59 17.12
C LEU A 2 16.55 -2.41 16.30
N TYR A 3 17.40 -2.66 15.32
CA TYR A 3 17.77 -1.68 14.31
C TYR A 3 16.56 -1.45 13.40
N LEU A 4 15.91 -0.31 13.57
CA LEU A 4 14.87 0.22 12.65
C LEU A 4 15.53 0.77 11.37
N GLN A 5 16.30 -0.05 10.65
CA GLN A 5 16.96 0.38 9.40
C GLN A 5 16.09 0.17 8.15
N GLU A 6 14.85 -0.38 8.29
CA GLU A 6 14.07 -0.83 7.14
C GLU A 6 12.59 -0.45 7.22
N LEU A 7 12.31 0.79 7.66
CA LEU A 7 10.98 1.40 7.63
C LEU A 7 10.90 2.32 6.42
N ASP A 8 10.21 1.88 5.36
CA ASP A 8 9.96 2.72 4.20
C ASP A 8 8.53 3.25 4.16
N LEU A 9 8.42 4.57 4.04
CA LEU A 9 7.16 5.31 4.08
C LEU A 9 6.62 5.56 2.68
N CYS A 10 5.49 4.97 2.35
CA CYS A 10 4.69 5.35 1.20
C CYS A 10 3.67 6.43 1.62
N HIS A 11 4.00 7.69 1.40
CA HIS A 11 3.29 8.85 1.92
C HIS A 11 2.02 9.21 1.12
N ARG A 12 1.06 9.89 1.79
CA ARG A 12 -0.25 10.44 1.39
C ARG A 12 -0.31 11.17 0.03
N LYS A 13 0.78 11.77 -0.43
CA LYS A 13 0.92 12.27 -1.79
C LYS A 13 1.85 11.33 -2.53
N ASN A 14 1.35 10.69 -3.57
CA ASN A 14 2.18 9.95 -4.53
C ASN A 14 3.39 10.79 -4.90
N THR A 15 4.47 10.66 -4.13
CA THR A 15 5.63 11.55 -4.21
C THR A 15 6.59 11.11 -5.30
N LEU A 16 6.05 10.69 -6.46
CA LEU A 16 6.88 10.55 -7.63
C LEU A 16 7.37 11.91 -8.06
N PHE A 17 8.64 12.01 -8.37
CA PHE A 17 9.23 13.26 -8.87
C PHE A 17 8.83 13.48 -10.32
N GLU A 18 8.08 14.55 -10.58
CA GLU A 18 7.54 14.87 -11.90
C GLU A 18 8.61 15.06 -12.99
N TRP A 19 9.82 15.49 -12.59
CA TRP A 19 10.97 15.68 -13.50
C TRP A 19 11.78 14.42 -13.78
N ARG A 20 11.39 13.28 -13.19
CA ARG A 20 12.03 11.97 -13.40
C ARG A 20 11.08 11.05 -14.14
N THR A 21 11.64 10.21 -15.02
CA THR A 21 10.85 9.12 -15.61
C THR A 21 10.40 8.13 -14.54
N ILE A 22 9.42 7.29 -14.86
CA ILE A 22 8.93 6.24 -13.93
C ILE A 22 10.08 5.34 -13.51
N TYR A 23 10.91 4.86 -14.43
CA TYR A 23 12.06 4.01 -14.09
C TYR A 23 13.02 4.70 -13.10
N LYS A 24 13.34 5.99 -13.34
CA LYS A 24 14.19 6.76 -12.43
C LYS A 24 13.53 7.03 -11.08
N ASN A 25 12.20 7.10 -11.03
CA ASN A 25 11.47 7.20 -9.77
C ASN A 25 11.56 5.90 -8.97
N VAL A 26 11.22 4.75 -9.58
CA VAL A 26 11.20 3.46 -8.88
C VAL A 26 12.59 2.99 -8.46
N THR A 27 13.64 3.37 -9.18
CA THR A 27 15.03 3.04 -8.82
C THR A 27 15.69 4.07 -7.90
N LEU A 28 14.97 5.11 -7.46
CA LEU A 28 15.56 6.20 -6.67
C LEU A 28 16.17 5.73 -5.35
N GLY A 29 15.46 4.88 -4.63
CA GLY A 29 15.97 4.32 -3.37
C GLY A 29 17.26 3.53 -3.56
N LEU A 30 17.33 2.73 -4.63
CA LEU A 30 18.56 2.01 -5.01
C LEU A 30 19.70 2.96 -5.37
N GLU A 31 19.38 4.09 -6.02
CA GLU A 31 20.36 5.13 -6.36
C GLU A 31 20.97 5.77 -5.12
N ILE A 32 20.12 6.15 -4.16
CA ILE A 32 20.54 6.80 -2.92
C ILE A 32 21.39 5.85 -2.05
N ASN A 33 21.01 4.58 -2.00
CA ASN A 33 21.69 3.57 -1.19
C ASN A 33 22.85 2.87 -1.93
N HIS A 34 23.20 3.31 -3.14
CA HIS A 34 24.26 2.72 -3.97
C HIS A 34 24.07 1.21 -4.29
N LEU A 35 22.79 0.77 -4.38
CA LEU A 35 22.38 -0.62 -4.62
C LEU A 35 21.99 -0.88 -6.08
N LYS A 36 22.53 -0.16 -7.04
CA LYS A 36 22.24 -0.32 -8.49
C LYS A 36 23.07 -1.44 -9.12
N ASP A 37 23.19 -2.57 -8.46
CA ASP A 37 23.74 -3.77 -9.06
C ASP A 37 22.67 -4.47 -9.97
N LYS A 38 23.12 -5.49 -10.67
CA LYS A 38 22.31 -6.19 -11.65
C LYS A 38 21.07 -6.87 -11.00
N GLU A 39 21.24 -7.45 -9.82
CA GLU A 39 20.19 -8.19 -9.13
C GLU A 39 19.04 -7.28 -8.72
N HIS A 40 19.34 -6.13 -8.08
CA HIS A 40 18.32 -5.17 -7.68
C HIS A 40 17.59 -4.56 -8.87
N LEU A 41 18.30 -4.26 -9.97
CA LEU A 41 17.68 -3.71 -11.17
C LEU A 41 16.79 -4.75 -11.88
N GLU A 42 17.21 -6.02 -11.96
CA GLU A 42 16.39 -7.11 -12.48
C GLU A 42 15.10 -7.32 -11.64
N ASN A 43 15.20 -7.19 -10.33
CA ASN A 43 14.02 -7.26 -9.44
C ASN A 43 13.03 -6.12 -9.74
N VAL A 44 13.51 -4.88 -9.90
CA VAL A 44 12.66 -3.74 -10.30
C VAL A 44 12.01 -3.99 -11.67
N ASP A 45 12.77 -4.46 -12.64
CA ASP A 45 12.23 -4.77 -13.98
C ASP A 45 11.14 -5.84 -13.94
N ASN A 46 11.30 -6.85 -13.08
CA ASN A 46 10.31 -7.89 -12.89
C ASN A 46 9.03 -7.33 -12.23
N MET A 47 9.15 -6.53 -11.18
CA MET A 47 8.00 -5.85 -10.56
C MET A 47 7.28 -4.93 -11.56
N LEU A 48 8.02 -4.16 -12.37
CA LEU A 48 7.42 -3.30 -13.40
C LEU A 48 6.63 -4.08 -14.44
N LYS A 49 7.12 -5.29 -14.84
CA LYS A 49 6.41 -6.18 -15.75
C LYS A 49 5.17 -6.80 -15.11
N GLU A 50 5.33 -7.34 -13.91
CA GLU A 50 4.27 -8.00 -13.13
C GLU A 50 3.10 -7.07 -12.84
N TYR A 51 3.40 -5.81 -12.50
CA TYR A 51 2.38 -4.81 -12.14
C TYR A 51 1.97 -3.90 -13.32
N GLY A 52 2.33 -4.29 -14.56
CA GLY A 52 1.85 -3.69 -15.80
C GLY A 52 2.39 -2.28 -16.08
N LEU A 53 3.55 -1.93 -15.52
CA LEU A 53 4.15 -0.60 -15.69
C LEU A 53 5.38 -0.58 -16.60
N TYR A 54 5.85 -1.73 -17.07
CA TYR A 54 7.10 -1.82 -17.84
C TYR A 54 7.11 -0.96 -19.10
N GLN A 55 5.99 -0.92 -19.83
CA GLN A 55 5.87 -0.10 -21.04
C GLN A 55 5.88 1.42 -20.76
N PHE A 56 5.69 1.81 -19.51
CA PHE A 56 5.67 3.22 -19.06
C PHE A 56 6.97 3.64 -18.37
N CYS A 57 8.04 2.84 -18.44
CA CYS A 57 9.32 3.14 -17.78
C CYS A 57 9.92 4.50 -18.15
N ASN A 58 9.73 4.94 -19.40
CA ASN A 58 10.36 6.12 -19.96
C ASN A 58 9.46 7.38 -19.93
N VAL A 59 8.20 7.26 -19.48
CA VAL A 59 7.29 8.41 -19.37
C VAL A 59 7.42 9.08 -17.99
N HIS A 60 6.83 10.25 -17.84
CA HIS A 60 6.80 11.01 -16.58
C HIS A 60 5.52 10.71 -15.79
N PRO A 61 5.49 10.95 -14.46
CA PRO A 61 4.32 10.69 -13.62
C PRO A 61 3.03 11.36 -14.09
N SER A 62 3.12 12.57 -14.69
CA SER A 62 1.97 13.30 -15.25
C SER A 62 1.25 12.56 -16.38
N GLU A 63 1.91 11.60 -17.03
CA GLU A 63 1.36 10.80 -18.13
C GLU A 63 0.67 9.51 -17.64
N LEU A 64 0.70 9.22 -16.33
CA LEU A 64 0.10 8.06 -15.71
C LEU A 64 -1.28 8.35 -15.09
N SER A 65 -2.16 7.36 -15.07
CA SER A 65 -3.38 7.40 -14.24
C SER A 65 -3.03 7.43 -12.74
N GLY A 66 -4.00 7.81 -11.89
CA GLY A 66 -3.83 7.81 -10.44
C GLY A 66 -3.39 6.45 -9.89
N GLY A 67 -4.05 5.37 -10.33
CA GLY A 67 -3.71 4.01 -9.91
C GLY A 67 -2.32 3.56 -10.40
N MET A 68 -1.93 3.93 -11.62
CA MET A 68 -0.58 3.64 -12.12
C MET A 68 0.49 4.38 -11.30
N ARG A 69 0.26 5.65 -10.93
CA ARG A 69 1.16 6.40 -10.04
C ARG A 69 1.29 5.72 -8.68
N GLN A 70 0.17 5.23 -8.12
CA GLN A 70 0.17 4.54 -6.84
C GLN A 70 0.99 3.25 -6.89
N ARG A 71 0.80 2.42 -7.93
CA ARG A 71 1.62 1.21 -8.13
C ARG A 71 3.10 1.54 -8.31
N ALA A 72 3.44 2.58 -9.07
CA ALA A 72 4.83 3.01 -9.24
C ALA A 72 5.46 3.48 -7.91
N ALA A 73 4.71 4.20 -7.06
CA ALA A 73 5.16 4.60 -5.74
C ALA A 73 5.40 3.39 -4.81
N LEU A 74 4.52 2.38 -4.88
CA LEU A 74 4.70 1.14 -4.13
C LEU A 74 5.93 0.36 -4.61
N ILE A 75 6.13 0.20 -5.94
CA ILE A 75 7.32 -0.46 -6.49
C ILE A 75 8.60 0.24 -6.03
N ARG A 76 8.61 1.57 -5.99
CA ARG A 76 9.76 2.34 -5.49
C ARG A 76 10.13 1.96 -4.05
N THR A 77 9.12 1.79 -3.19
CA THR A 77 9.31 1.38 -1.81
C THR A 77 9.77 -0.09 -1.74
N LEU A 78 9.11 -0.98 -2.48
CA LEU A 78 9.45 -2.41 -2.52
C LEU A 78 10.82 -2.70 -3.14
N ALA A 79 11.34 -1.81 -4.00
CA ALA A 79 12.66 -1.96 -4.62
C ALA A 79 13.80 -2.06 -3.58
N LEU A 80 13.60 -1.49 -2.39
CA LEU A 80 14.54 -1.59 -1.26
C LEU A 80 14.34 -2.86 -0.42
N ASN A 81 13.36 -3.69 -0.77
CA ASN A 81 13.03 -4.92 -0.07
C ASN A 81 12.79 -4.76 1.45
N PRO A 82 12.02 -3.76 1.93
CA PRO A 82 11.84 -3.50 3.35
C PRO A 82 11.10 -4.65 4.04
N ASP A 83 11.34 -4.84 5.34
CA ASP A 83 10.59 -5.81 6.15
C ASP A 83 9.17 -5.32 6.47
N ILE A 84 9.01 -4.01 6.65
CA ILE A 84 7.75 -3.36 7.02
C ILE A 84 7.43 -2.22 6.06
N LEU A 85 6.23 -2.24 5.49
CA LEU A 85 5.67 -1.17 4.66
C LEU A 85 4.78 -0.26 5.51
N LEU A 86 5.04 1.03 5.46
CA LEU A 86 4.14 2.05 6.04
C LEU A 86 3.35 2.72 4.92
N LEU A 87 2.03 2.57 4.93
CA LEU A 87 1.09 3.12 3.96
C LEU A 87 0.23 4.18 4.65
N ASP A 88 0.54 5.46 4.43
CA ASP A 88 -0.22 6.58 5.01
C ASP A 88 -1.24 7.11 4.00
N GLU A 89 -2.51 6.79 4.23
CA GLU A 89 -3.65 7.14 3.36
C GLU A 89 -3.39 6.94 1.86
N PRO A 90 -2.95 5.76 1.44
CA PRO A 90 -2.46 5.55 0.08
C PRO A 90 -3.52 5.76 -1.00
N PHE A 91 -4.81 5.68 -0.67
CA PHE A 91 -5.90 5.74 -1.64
C PHE A 91 -6.73 7.04 -1.57
N SER A 92 -6.40 7.97 -0.68
CA SER A 92 -7.22 9.16 -0.40
C SER A 92 -7.40 10.10 -1.62
N ALA A 93 -6.48 10.08 -2.58
CA ALA A 93 -6.53 10.93 -3.79
C ALA A 93 -7.23 10.26 -4.99
N LEU A 94 -7.80 9.04 -4.82
CA LEU A 94 -8.43 8.28 -5.89
C LEU A 94 -9.94 8.38 -5.80
N ASP A 95 -10.61 8.39 -6.96
CA ASP A 95 -12.06 8.19 -7.03
C ASP A 95 -12.43 6.79 -6.54
N TYR A 96 -13.72 6.58 -6.22
CA TYR A 96 -14.19 5.35 -5.58
C TYR A 96 -13.87 4.07 -6.39
N GLN A 97 -14.12 4.10 -7.71
CA GLN A 97 -13.89 2.91 -8.54
C GLN A 97 -12.41 2.58 -8.66
N THR A 98 -11.60 3.58 -9.00
CA THR A 98 -10.12 3.42 -9.06
C THR A 98 -9.55 2.97 -7.73
N ARG A 99 -10.10 3.46 -6.61
CA ARG A 99 -9.70 3.08 -5.26
C ARG A 99 -9.91 1.59 -5.00
N LEU A 100 -11.06 1.03 -5.39
CA LEU A 100 -11.33 -0.40 -5.25
C LEU A 100 -10.33 -1.26 -6.03
N GLU A 101 -10.11 -0.92 -7.30
CA GLU A 101 -9.19 -1.63 -8.18
C GLU A 101 -7.75 -1.57 -7.65
N VAL A 102 -7.28 -0.37 -7.29
CA VAL A 102 -5.91 -0.17 -6.79
C VAL A 102 -5.69 -0.79 -5.42
N SER A 103 -6.69 -0.76 -4.53
CA SER A 103 -6.58 -1.43 -3.23
C SER A 103 -6.45 -2.95 -3.39
N ASP A 104 -7.15 -3.53 -4.36
CA ASP A 104 -7.08 -4.96 -4.68
C ASP A 104 -5.69 -5.32 -5.22
N ASP A 105 -5.18 -4.55 -6.19
CA ASP A 105 -3.83 -4.71 -6.73
C ASP A 105 -2.76 -4.62 -5.63
N ILE A 106 -2.82 -3.57 -4.80
CA ILE A 106 -1.85 -3.34 -3.72
C ILE A 106 -1.92 -4.42 -2.64
N GLY A 107 -3.12 -4.83 -2.23
CA GLY A 107 -3.30 -5.92 -1.27
C GLY A 107 -2.69 -7.24 -1.78
N LYS A 108 -2.89 -7.54 -3.07
CA LYS A 108 -2.30 -8.69 -3.74
C LYS A 108 -0.77 -8.62 -3.76
N ILE A 109 -0.21 -7.48 -4.16
CA ILE A 109 1.24 -7.23 -4.18
C ILE A 109 1.87 -7.48 -2.79
N ILE A 110 1.29 -6.89 -1.74
CA ILE A 110 1.80 -7.04 -0.36
C ILE A 110 1.79 -8.52 0.06
N LYS A 111 0.72 -9.25 -0.26
CA LYS A 111 0.57 -10.67 0.04
C LYS A 111 1.59 -11.53 -0.72
N GLU A 112 1.78 -11.31 -2.02
CA GLU A 112 2.73 -12.03 -2.87
C GLU A 112 4.17 -11.80 -2.43
N GLN A 113 4.50 -10.56 -2.08
CA GLN A 113 5.82 -10.19 -1.56
C GLN A 113 6.03 -10.60 -0.09
N LYS A 114 5.01 -11.19 0.58
CA LYS A 114 5.05 -11.64 1.99
C LYS A 114 5.53 -10.55 2.95
N LYS A 115 5.10 -9.29 2.72
CA LYS A 115 5.50 -8.15 3.53
C LYS A 115 4.51 -7.90 4.67
N THR A 116 5.04 -7.42 5.79
CA THR A 116 4.21 -6.82 6.84
C THR A 116 3.88 -5.40 6.43
N ALA A 117 2.60 -5.00 6.49
CA ALA A 117 2.18 -3.64 6.16
C ALA A 117 1.43 -3.00 7.33
N ILE A 118 1.68 -1.72 7.58
CA ILE A 118 0.90 -0.88 8.47
C ILE A 118 0.19 0.14 7.61
N LEU A 119 -1.13 0.03 7.53
CA LEU A 119 -2.00 0.95 6.80
C LEU A 119 -2.60 1.97 7.77
N VAL A 120 -2.34 3.25 7.53
CA VAL A 120 -3.04 4.34 8.21
C VAL A 120 -4.12 4.85 7.26
N THR A 121 -5.37 4.79 7.69
CA THR A 121 -6.53 5.25 6.92
C THR A 121 -7.64 5.76 7.85
N HIS A 122 -8.47 6.65 7.34
CA HIS A 122 -9.73 7.05 7.98
C HIS A 122 -10.94 6.33 7.38
N ASP A 123 -10.74 5.49 6.35
CA ASP A 123 -11.79 4.69 5.72
C ASP A 123 -11.88 3.31 6.40
N ILE A 124 -12.98 3.10 7.15
CA ILE A 124 -13.24 1.85 7.86
C ILE A 124 -13.27 0.66 6.90
N SER A 125 -13.84 0.87 5.70
CA SER A 125 -13.94 -0.20 4.71
C SER A 125 -12.57 -0.62 4.18
N GLU A 126 -11.63 0.32 4.03
CA GLU A 126 -10.24 0.01 3.68
C GLU A 126 -9.57 -0.79 4.81
N ALA A 127 -9.71 -0.31 6.06
CA ALA A 127 -9.12 -0.97 7.22
C ALA A 127 -9.58 -2.44 7.36
N ILE A 128 -10.89 -2.70 7.22
CA ILE A 128 -11.45 -4.06 7.31
C ILE A 128 -11.05 -4.92 6.11
N SER A 129 -11.09 -4.36 4.90
CA SER A 129 -10.85 -5.14 3.68
C SER A 129 -9.39 -5.56 3.49
N MET A 130 -8.45 -4.75 3.94
CA MET A 130 -7.00 -4.98 3.76
C MET A 130 -6.32 -5.52 5.00
N GLY A 131 -6.75 -5.12 6.21
CA GLY A 131 -6.08 -5.46 7.46
C GLY A 131 -6.47 -6.82 8.02
N ASP A 132 -5.52 -7.55 8.60
CA ASP A 132 -5.78 -8.71 9.44
C ASP A 132 -6.13 -8.29 10.87
N CYS A 133 -5.74 -7.07 11.23
CA CYS A 133 -5.99 -6.46 12.53
C CYS A 133 -6.20 -4.95 12.35
N VAL A 134 -7.22 -4.39 13.00
CA VAL A 134 -7.51 -2.97 13.01
C VAL A 134 -7.24 -2.42 14.40
N VAL A 135 -6.39 -1.38 14.48
CA VAL A 135 -6.09 -0.65 15.72
C VAL A 135 -6.82 0.69 15.69
N ILE A 136 -7.76 0.88 16.60
CA ILE A 136 -8.53 2.10 16.74
C ILE A 136 -7.82 3.04 17.71
N LEU A 137 -7.56 4.26 17.26
CA LEU A 137 -6.95 5.31 18.08
C LEU A 137 -8.02 6.29 18.60
N SER A 138 -7.82 6.75 19.83
CA SER A 138 -8.67 7.78 20.44
C SER A 138 -8.40 9.18 19.87
N HIS A 139 -9.26 10.14 20.22
CA HIS A 139 -8.95 11.57 20.05
C HIS A 139 -7.69 11.98 20.82
N ARG A 140 -7.15 13.16 20.49
CA ARG A 140 -5.95 13.71 21.12
C ARG A 140 -6.13 13.96 22.63
N PRO A 141 -5.13 13.54 23.44
CA PRO A 141 -3.91 12.81 23.11
C PRO A 141 -4.23 11.37 22.71
N ALA A 142 -3.72 10.92 21.55
CA ALA A 142 -4.05 9.63 20.98
C ALA A 142 -3.48 8.47 21.82
N HIS A 143 -4.33 7.47 22.09
CA HIS A 143 -3.95 6.18 22.66
C HIS A 143 -4.74 5.07 21.96
N ILE A 144 -4.31 3.84 22.09
CA ILE A 144 -5.03 2.69 21.54
C ILE A 144 -6.34 2.55 22.31
N LYS A 145 -7.48 2.77 21.61
CA LYS A 145 -8.83 2.59 22.19
C LYS A 145 -9.24 1.12 22.14
N LYS A 146 -8.98 0.46 20.99
CA LYS A 146 -9.37 -0.93 20.76
C LYS A 146 -8.50 -1.59 19.70
N VAL A 147 -8.38 -2.90 19.75
CA VAL A 147 -7.75 -3.74 18.74
C VAL A 147 -8.77 -4.79 18.29
N VAL A 148 -9.06 -4.82 16.98
CA VAL A 148 -10.07 -5.71 16.40
C VAL A 148 -9.37 -6.63 15.40
N ASN A 149 -9.39 -7.96 15.64
CA ASN A 149 -8.90 -8.96 14.70
C ASN A 149 -9.96 -9.23 13.64
N ILE A 150 -9.59 -9.16 12.38
CA ILE A 150 -10.51 -9.30 11.25
C ILE A 150 -10.45 -10.73 10.70
N ASN A 151 -11.51 -11.49 10.90
CA ASN A 151 -11.67 -12.84 10.38
C ASN A 151 -12.87 -12.89 9.46
N LEU A 152 -12.63 -13.04 8.16
CA LEU A 152 -13.67 -13.10 7.13
C LEU A 152 -13.76 -14.51 6.55
N SER A 153 -14.97 -15.06 6.49
CA SER A 153 -15.24 -16.43 6.00
C SER A 153 -15.28 -16.49 4.47
N ILE A 154 -14.21 -16.04 3.81
CA ILE A 154 -14.07 -16.07 2.35
C ILE A 154 -12.79 -16.78 1.94
N PRO A 155 -12.83 -17.67 0.91
CA PRO A 155 -11.67 -18.50 0.55
C PRO A 155 -10.51 -17.69 -0.02
N ASP A 156 -10.76 -16.77 -0.92
CA ASP A 156 -9.74 -15.93 -1.56
C ASP A 156 -9.94 -14.47 -1.13
N ARG A 157 -9.37 -14.13 0.02
CA ARG A 157 -9.47 -12.80 0.57
C ARG A 157 -8.65 -11.80 -0.23
N THR A 158 -9.36 -10.94 -0.95
CA THR A 158 -8.84 -9.70 -1.55
C THR A 158 -9.58 -8.51 -0.95
N PRO A 159 -9.08 -7.28 -1.06
CA PRO A 159 -9.82 -6.08 -0.63
C PRO A 159 -11.22 -5.96 -1.22
N PHE A 160 -11.42 -6.39 -2.47
CA PHE A 160 -12.73 -6.40 -3.12
C PHE A 160 -13.67 -7.48 -2.54
N THR A 161 -13.20 -8.73 -2.46
CA THR A 161 -14.01 -9.85 -1.96
C THR A 161 -14.33 -9.72 -0.47
N SER A 162 -13.42 -9.13 0.31
CA SER A 162 -13.62 -8.86 1.75
C SER A 162 -14.90 -8.09 2.02
N ARG A 163 -15.25 -7.14 1.17
CA ARG A 163 -16.47 -6.31 1.30
C ARG A 163 -17.77 -7.09 1.11
N GLN A 164 -17.70 -8.29 0.52
CA GLN A 164 -18.83 -9.18 0.30
C GLN A 164 -18.99 -10.23 1.41
N ALA A 165 -18.04 -10.31 2.34
CA ALA A 165 -18.10 -11.26 3.43
C ALA A 165 -19.27 -10.97 4.38
N PRO A 166 -19.98 -11.99 4.88
CA PRO A 166 -21.12 -11.82 5.80
C PRO A 166 -20.76 -11.03 7.06
N GLU A 167 -19.53 -11.19 7.55
CA GLU A 167 -19.05 -10.54 8.76
C GLU A 167 -18.68 -9.06 8.57
N PHE A 168 -18.51 -8.61 7.32
CA PHE A 168 -18.01 -7.27 7.01
C PHE A 168 -18.84 -6.15 7.66
N ALA A 169 -20.18 -6.25 7.53
CA ALA A 169 -21.09 -5.25 8.10
C ALA A 169 -21.01 -5.21 9.64
N GLY A 170 -20.79 -6.37 10.29
CA GLY A 170 -20.60 -6.47 11.73
C GLY A 170 -19.36 -5.72 12.20
N TYR A 171 -18.21 -5.97 11.55
CA TYR A 171 -16.97 -5.26 11.84
C TYR A 171 -17.09 -3.75 11.55
N PHE A 172 -17.77 -3.38 10.47
CA PHE A 172 -17.97 -1.97 10.13
C PHE A 172 -18.74 -1.23 11.23
N ASN A 173 -19.85 -1.79 11.70
CA ASN A 173 -20.66 -1.19 12.76
C ASN A 173 -19.89 -1.12 14.08
N GLU A 174 -19.18 -2.19 14.46
CA GLU A 174 -18.36 -2.24 15.66
C GLU A 174 -17.29 -1.14 15.66
N ILE A 175 -16.54 -1.00 14.56
CA ILE A 175 -15.48 0.01 14.45
C ILE A 175 -16.08 1.43 14.39
N TRP A 176 -17.21 1.60 13.70
CA TRP A 176 -17.89 2.88 13.58
C TRP A 176 -18.34 3.41 14.97
N GLU A 177 -18.93 2.57 15.82
CA GLU A 177 -19.32 2.92 17.18
C GLU A 177 -18.13 3.34 18.04
N ASP A 178 -16.98 2.71 17.84
CA ASP A 178 -15.76 3.01 18.59
C ASP A 178 -15.04 4.29 18.12
N ILE A 179 -15.29 4.80 16.92
CA ILE A 179 -14.69 6.04 16.39
C ILE A 179 -15.48 7.28 16.82
N GLN A 180 -16.80 7.15 17.08
CA GLN A 180 -17.63 8.25 17.59
C GLN A 180 -17.30 8.56 19.06
#